data_aac4a61274c48545c333e0b15f554549
#
_entry.id   aac4a61274c48545c333e0b15f554549
#
_cell.length_a   1.000
_cell.length_b   1.000
_cell.length_c   1.000
_cell.angle_alpha   90.00
_cell.angle_beta   90.00
_cell.angle_gamma   90.00
#
_symmetry.space_group_name_H-M   'P 1'
#
loop_
_entity.id
_entity.type
_entity.pdbx_description
1 polymer ?
#
loop_
_entity_poly.entity_id
_entity_poly.type
_entity_poly.pdbx_seq_one_letter_code
_entity_poly.pdbx_strand_id
1 'polypeptide(L)'
;SVLVTGVQTCALPICFHNMVSEKKIHIIPRKGEYCLLDKSAGSHVSHTVFALPGKFGKGVLVTPTVHGNLLIGPTAQDIENKEGTNTTRDGLDQVLIKSSNSVRNIPTRQVITSFAGLRAHEDGDDFIIGETEKDFIDCAGIESPGLSSAPAIGEMVADILKKKYDLKEKVNFVSTRKGIADLNAMSLEERNEYIRRNPAYGNIICRCEMVSEGEIIDAIKRPVGARSLDGVKRRTRAGMGRCQAGFCSPRTMEILARELETPIGKITKCGGDSRIIEGVNKDSFQEGNK
;
A
#
# COMPACT_ATOMS: atom_id res chain seq x y z
N SER A 1 -23.15 0.78 15.99
CA SER A 1 -21.73 0.55 15.77
C SER A 1 -21.47 0.58 14.26
N VAL A 2 -20.78 1.61 13.80
CA VAL A 2 -20.36 1.70 12.40
C VAL A 2 -19.21 0.71 12.22
N LEU A 3 -19.47 -0.37 11.49
CA LEU A 3 -18.41 -1.30 11.11
C LEU A 3 -17.62 -0.69 9.96
N VAL A 4 -16.47 -0.09 10.26
CA VAL A 4 -15.53 0.32 9.22
C VAL A 4 -14.69 -0.90 8.88
N THR A 5 -15.06 -1.61 7.84
CA THR A 5 -14.22 -2.65 7.27
C THR A 5 -13.12 -1.99 6.45
N GLY A 6 -11.87 -2.29 6.77
CA GLY A 6 -10.70 -1.75 6.07
C GLY A 6 -10.73 -2.06 4.57
N VAL A 7 -10.39 -1.05 3.81
CA VAL A 7 -10.38 -1.03 2.33
C VAL A 7 -9.30 -1.96 1.80
N GLN A 8 -9.52 -3.26 1.70
CA GLN A 8 -8.53 -4.07 0.98
C GLN A 8 -9.06 -5.27 0.19
N THR A 9 -10.33 -5.53 0.23
CA THR A 9 -10.87 -6.54 -0.66
C THR A 9 -12.12 -5.98 -1.31
N CYS A 10 -12.11 -5.88 -2.61
CA CYS A 10 -13.27 -5.54 -3.43
C CYS A 10 -14.51 -6.41 -3.14
N ALA A 11 -14.35 -7.45 -2.35
CA ALA A 11 -15.38 -8.43 -2.09
C ALA A 11 -16.24 -8.14 -0.84
N LEU A 12 -15.64 -7.68 0.26
CA LEU A 12 -16.34 -7.56 1.54
C LEU A 12 -17.46 -6.50 1.54
N PRO A 13 -17.27 -5.26 1.06
CA PRO A 13 -18.34 -4.27 1.01
C PRO A 13 -19.52 -4.71 0.13
N ILE A 14 -19.22 -5.33 -1.00
CA ILE A 14 -20.24 -5.83 -1.94
C ILE A 14 -21.05 -6.99 -1.36
N CYS A 15 -20.44 -7.87 -0.59
CA CYS A 15 -21.15 -8.93 0.10
C CYS A 15 -22.21 -8.35 1.05
N PHE A 16 -21.88 -7.31 1.82
CA PHE A 16 -22.83 -6.66 2.73
C PHE A 16 -23.96 -5.97 1.98
N HIS A 17 -23.64 -5.20 0.93
CA HIS A 17 -24.68 -4.61 0.07
C HIS A 17 -25.63 -5.69 -0.47
N ASN A 18 -25.06 -6.74 -1.05
CA ASN A 18 -25.82 -7.81 -1.66
C ASN A 18 -26.61 -8.68 -0.66
N MET A 19 -26.34 -8.56 0.66
CA MET A 19 -27.17 -9.17 1.70
C MET A 19 -28.41 -8.34 2.03
N VAL A 20 -28.33 -7.01 1.95
CA VAL A 20 -29.36 -6.09 2.42
C VAL A 20 -30.19 -5.45 1.31
N SER A 21 -29.66 -5.33 0.11
CA SER A 21 -30.31 -4.71 -1.04
C SER A 21 -30.89 -5.74 -2.01
N GLU A 22 -32.04 -5.44 -2.59
CA GLU A 22 -32.60 -6.20 -3.71
C GLU A 22 -31.82 -5.96 -5.01
N LYS A 23 -31.36 -4.71 -5.21
CA LYS A 23 -30.51 -4.34 -6.34
C LYS A 23 -29.07 -4.78 -6.08
N LYS A 24 -28.66 -5.87 -6.71
CA LYS A 24 -27.31 -6.41 -6.55
C LYS A 24 -26.28 -5.56 -7.31
N ILE A 25 -25.12 -5.35 -6.69
CA ILE A 25 -23.94 -4.75 -7.32
C ILE A 25 -22.99 -5.86 -7.72
N HIS A 26 -22.45 -5.77 -8.93
CA HIS A 26 -21.48 -6.71 -9.45
C HIS A 26 -20.12 -6.04 -9.64
N ILE A 27 -19.12 -6.53 -8.91
CA ILE A 27 -17.73 -6.04 -9.01
C ILE A 27 -16.86 -7.07 -9.72
N ILE A 28 -16.23 -6.64 -10.80
CA ILE A 28 -15.28 -7.41 -11.58
C ILE A 28 -13.87 -6.99 -11.14
N PRO A 29 -13.04 -7.93 -10.65
CA PRO A 29 -11.65 -7.62 -10.33
C PRO A 29 -10.87 -7.33 -11.61
N ARG A 30 -10.51 -6.07 -11.84
CA ARG A 30 -9.67 -5.68 -12.98
C ARG A 30 -8.22 -5.62 -12.55
N LYS A 31 -7.46 -6.65 -12.87
CA LYS A 31 -6.06 -6.79 -12.49
C LYS A 31 -5.17 -5.85 -13.30
N GLY A 32 -4.26 -5.16 -12.60
CA GLY A 32 -3.19 -4.36 -13.17
C GLY A 32 -1.84 -4.82 -12.66
N GLU A 33 -0.97 -5.26 -13.58
CA GLU A 33 0.38 -5.70 -13.29
C GLU A 33 1.39 -4.59 -13.60
N TYR A 34 2.45 -4.49 -12.77
CA TYR A 34 3.44 -3.42 -12.83
C TYR A 34 4.85 -3.97 -12.70
N CYS A 35 5.80 -3.25 -13.32
CA CYS A 35 7.23 -3.36 -13.05
C CYS A 35 7.72 -2.07 -12.39
N LEU A 36 8.43 -2.18 -11.26
CA LEU A 36 9.12 -1.06 -10.62
C LEU A 36 10.61 -1.19 -10.89
N LEU A 37 11.21 -0.13 -11.42
CA LEU A 37 12.64 -0.04 -11.70
C LEU A 37 13.36 0.72 -10.58
N ASP A 38 14.65 0.48 -10.50
CA ASP A 38 15.54 1.14 -9.54
C ASP A 38 15.55 2.67 -9.71
N LYS A 39 15.99 3.39 -8.68
CA LYS A 39 16.14 4.85 -8.69
C LYS A 39 17.10 5.36 -9.77
N SER A 40 18.06 4.53 -10.18
CA SER A 40 18.96 4.88 -11.31
C SER A 40 18.24 5.01 -12.65
N ALA A 41 17.01 4.44 -12.78
CA ALA A 41 16.13 4.61 -13.93
C ALA A 41 15.15 5.78 -13.80
N GLY A 42 15.06 6.39 -12.63
CA GLY A 42 14.00 7.36 -12.31
C GLY A 42 14.00 8.63 -13.17
N SER A 43 15.14 9.05 -13.63
CA SER A 43 15.31 10.23 -14.53
C SER A 43 15.08 9.91 -16.02
N HIS A 44 14.71 8.67 -16.37
CA HIS A 44 14.53 8.26 -17.77
C HIS A 44 13.40 9.03 -18.46
N VAL A 45 12.37 9.41 -17.72
CA VAL A 45 11.33 10.35 -18.15
C VAL A 45 11.06 11.37 -17.02
N SER A 46 10.73 12.61 -17.40
CA SER A 46 10.43 13.69 -16.43
C SER A 46 8.94 13.77 -16.07
N HIS A 47 8.07 13.19 -16.87
CA HIS A 47 6.61 13.20 -16.74
C HIS A 47 6.04 11.82 -16.99
N THR A 48 4.80 11.58 -16.56
CA THR A 48 4.07 10.37 -16.94
C THR A 48 3.80 10.38 -18.44
N VAL A 49 4.25 9.33 -19.12
CA VAL A 49 4.04 9.12 -20.56
C VAL A 49 3.09 7.95 -20.76
N PHE A 50 2.08 8.14 -21.61
CA PHE A 50 1.10 7.10 -21.97
C PHE A 50 0.60 7.31 -23.40
N ALA A 51 0.13 6.23 -24.02
CA ALA A 51 -0.49 6.27 -25.34
C ALA A 51 -1.89 6.92 -25.29
N LEU A 52 -2.45 7.22 -26.43
CA LEU A 52 -3.84 7.64 -26.51
C LEU A 52 -4.75 6.58 -25.88
N PRO A 53 -5.77 6.95 -25.10
CA PRO A 53 -6.68 6.01 -24.47
C PRO A 53 -7.35 5.07 -25.49
N GLY A 54 -7.38 3.79 -25.19
CA GLY A 54 -8.09 2.77 -25.96
C GLY A 54 -9.32 2.26 -25.20
N LYS A 55 -9.88 1.13 -25.67
CA LYS A 55 -11.07 0.49 -25.07
C LYS A 55 -10.95 0.24 -23.55
N PHE A 56 -9.74 -0.05 -23.06
CA PHE A 56 -9.47 -0.33 -21.65
C PHE A 56 -8.76 0.84 -20.92
N GLY A 57 -9.01 2.08 -21.37
CA GLY A 57 -8.47 3.30 -20.77
C GLY A 57 -7.06 3.65 -21.29
N LYS A 58 -6.24 4.25 -20.40
CA LYS A 58 -4.95 4.88 -20.76
C LYS A 58 -3.84 3.91 -21.18
N GLY A 59 -4.05 2.61 -21.04
CA GLY A 59 -3.03 1.60 -21.35
C GLY A 59 -1.87 1.58 -20.37
N VAL A 60 -0.69 1.13 -20.82
CA VAL A 60 0.52 1.05 -20.00
C VAL A 60 1.20 2.41 -19.96
N LEU A 61 1.45 2.88 -18.74
CA LEU A 61 2.12 4.15 -18.44
C LEU A 61 3.61 3.90 -18.12
N VAL A 62 4.43 4.90 -18.40
CA VAL A 62 5.82 5.02 -17.91
C VAL A 62 5.87 6.26 -17.05
N THR A 63 6.09 6.09 -15.73
CA THR A 63 5.87 7.14 -14.73
C THR A 63 7.06 7.26 -13.79
N PRO A 64 7.68 8.45 -13.66
CA PRO A 64 8.64 8.71 -12.59
C PRO A 64 7.88 8.77 -11.25
N THR A 65 8.42 8.14 -10.22
CA THR A 65 7.79 8.17 -8.90
C THR A 65 8.37 9.30 -8.04
N VAL A 66 7.61 9.77 -7.05
CA VAL A 66 8.05 10.81 -6.10
C VAL A 66 9.29 10.41 -5.29
N HIS A 67 9.59 9.12 -5.22
CA HIS A 67 10.76 8.59 -4.52
C HIS A 67 11.94 8.27 -5.45
N GLY A 68 11.86 8.70 -6.72
CA GLY A 68 12.93 8.59 -7.70
C GLY A 68 13.02 7.26 -8.44
N ASN A 69 12.07 6.36 -8.30
CA ASN A 69 11.98 5.14 -9.11
C ASN A 69 11.27 5.41 -10.44
N LEU A 70 11.36 4.47 -11.37
CA LEU A 70 10.53 4.44 -12.59
C LEU A 70 9.52 3.30 -12.46
N LEU A 71 8.24 3.61 -12.66
CA LEU A 71 7.13 2.66 -12.61
C LEU A 71 6.57 2.46 -14.02
N ILE A 72 6.40 1.20 -14.43
CA ILE A 72 5.81 0.82 -15.71
C ILE A 72 4.59 -0.04 -15.45
N GLY A 73 3.49 0.29 -16.09
CA GLY A 73 2.19 -0.37 -15.92
C GLY A 73 1.06 0.64 -15.83
N PRO A 74 -0.15 0.20 -15.54
CA PRO A 74 -0.57 -1.20 -15.38
C PRO A 74 -0.95 -1.89 -16.69
N THR A 75 -1.17 -3.21 -16.59
CA THR A 75 -2.08 -3.92 -17.48
C THR A 75 -3.54 -3.65 -17.08
N ALA A 76 -4.49 -4.10 -17.90
CA ALA A 76 -5.91 -4.10 -17.55
C ALA A 76 -6.51 -5.42 -18.04
N GLN A 77 -6.79 -6.32 -17.11
CA GLN A 77 -7.33 -7.64 -17.38
C GLN A 77 -8.40 -7.98 -16.34
N ASP A 78 -9.60 -8.24 -16.80
CA ASP A 78 -10.67 -8.72 -15.94
C ASP A 78 -10.42 -10.19 -15.58
N ILE A 79 -10.57 -10.52 -14.30
CA ILE A 79 -10.34 -11.87 -13.77
C ILE A 79 -11.49 -12.25 -12.83
N GLU A 80 -11.68 -13.55 -12.63
CA GLU A 80 -12.72 -14.05 -11.70
C GLU A 80 -12.25 -14.07 -10.25
N ASN A 81 -10.95 -14.38 -10.06
CA ASN A 81 -10.39 -14.53 -8.73
C ASN A 81 -10.21 -13.16 -8.04
N LYS A 82 -11.05 -12.87 -7.04
CA LYS A 82 -11.03 -11.63 -6.25
C LYS A 82 -9.79 -11.48 -5.35
N GLU A 83 -8.93 -12.49 -5.26
CA GLU A 83 -7.66 -12.48 -4.53
C GLU A 83 -6.43 -12.60 -5.46
N GLY A 84 -6.66 -12.62 -6.77
CA GLY A 84 -5.66 -12.88 -7.81
C GLY A 84 -4.61 -11.77 -7.98
N THR A 85 -3.84 -11.44 -6.93
CA THR A 85 -2.79 -10.43 -6.93
C THR A 85 -1.41 -10.94 -7.35
N ASN A 86 -1.32 -12.17 -7.85
CA ASN A 86 -0.09 -12.69 -8.45
C ASN A 86 0.21 -11.99 -9.77
N THR A 87 1.49 -11.82 -10.08
CA THR A 87 1.94 -11.44 -11.42
C THR A 87 2.03 -12.66 -12.34
N THR A 88 1.88 -12.42 -13.63
CA THR A 88 1.96 -13.45 -14.67
C THR A 88 3.03 -13.08 -15.68
N ARG A 89 3.65 -14.08 -16.33
CA ARG A 89 4.62 -13.84 -17.40
C ARG A 89 3.99 -13.00 -18.51
N ASP A 90 2.82 -13.38 -18.99
CA ASP A 90 2.12 -12.68 -20.06
C ASP A 90 1.78 -11.24 -19.72
N GLY A 91 1.36 -10.98 -18.47
CA GLY A 91 1.07 -9.63 -17.98
C GLY A 91 2.32 -8.76 -17.94
N LEU A 92 3.43 -9.28 -17.41
CA LEU A 92 4.70 -8.56 -17.35
C LEU A 92 5.29 -8.34 -18.74
N ASP A 93 5.22 -9.32 -19.64
CA ASP A 93 5.64 -9.17 -21.04
C ASP A 93 4.81 -8.08 -21.76
N GLN A 94 3.51 -8.03 -21.52
CA GLN A 94 2.65 -6.95 -22.02
C GLN A 94 3.06 -5.57 -21.51
N VAL A 95 3.40 -5.46 -20.20
CA VAL A 95 3.88 -4.20 -19.62
C VAL A 95 5.12 -3.71 -20.35
N LEU A 96 6.11 -4.58 -20.55
CA LEU A 96 7.38 -4.23 -21.20
C LEU A 96 7.19 -3.90 -22.70
N ILE A 97 6.43 -4.71 -23.43
CA ILE A 97 6.19 -4.49 -24.85
C ILE A 97 5.41 -3.19 -25.11
N LYS A 98 4.30 -2.99 -24.38
CA LYS A 98 3.45 -1.82 -24.61
C LYS A 98 4.12 -0.51 -24.15
N SER A 99 4.95 -0.54 -23.11
CA SER A 99 5.70 0.63 -22.68
C SER A 99 6.73 1.10 -23.72
N SER A 100 7.34 0.16 -24.44
CA SER A 100 8.33 0.47 -25.49
C SER A 100 7.74 1.21 -26.70
N ASN A 101 6.42 1.15 -26.87
CA ASN A 101 5.70 1.93 -27.91
C ASN A 101 5.66 3.43 -27.58
N SER A 102 5.70 3.78 -26.29
CA SER A 102 5.61 5.17 -25.81
C SER A 102 6.98 5.75 -25.46
N VAL A 103 7.89 4.94 -24.92
CA VAL A 103 9.20 5.37 -24.47
C VAL A 103 10.28 4.40 -24.95
N ARG A 104 11.31 4.93 -25.62
CA ARG A 104 12.44 4.13 -26.15
C ARG A 104 13.46 3.82 -25.04
N ASN A 105 14.19 2.72 -25.23
CA ASN A 105 15.37 2.36 -24.43
C ASN A 105 15.10 2.27 -22.92
N ILE A 106 13.92 1.85 -22.51
CA ILE A 106 13.62 1.62 -21.10
C ILE A 106 14.62 0.60 -20.53
N PRO A 107 15.31 0.91 -19.41
CA PRO A 107 16.35 0.03 -18.85
C PRO A 107 15.73 -1.15 -18.08
N THR A 108 15.11 -2.09 -18.77
CA THR A 108 14.35 -3.22 -18.19
C THR A 108 15.16 -4.12 -17.28
N ARG A 109 16.50 -4.15 -17.43
CA ARG A 109 17.40 -4.87 -16.53
C ARG A 109 17.46 -4.26 -15.11
N GLN A 110 16.93 -3.05 -14.93
CA GLN A 110 16.86 -2.37 -13.64
C GLN A 110 15.53 -2.60 -12.92
N VAL A 111 14.69 -3.52 -13.37
CA VAL A 111 13.50 -3.94 -12.63
C VAL A 111 13.95 -4.55 -11.29
N ILE A 112 13.47 -3.98 -10.18
CA ILE A 112 13.77 -4.45 -8.83
C ILE A 112 12.64 -5.27 -8.24
N THR A 113 11.40 -5.07 -8.72
CA THR A 113 10.23 -5.85 -8.31
C THR A 113 9.10 -5.72 -9.33
N SER A 114 8.20 -6.70 -9.30
CA SER A 114 6.91 -6.65 -9.97
C SER A 114 5.79 -6.90 -8.96
N PHE A 115 4.63 -6.36 -9.22
CA PHE A 115 3.45 -6.56 -8.38
C PHE A 115 2.18 -6.39 -9.19
N ALA A 116 1.08 -6.88 -8.65
CA ALA A 116 -0.25 -6.68 -9.21
C ALA A 116 -1.21 -6.15 -8.15
N GLY A 117 -2.23 -5.43 -8.60
CA GLY A 117 -3.34 -4.97 -7.81
C GLY A 117 -4.66 -5.16 -8.54
N LEU A 118 -5.75 -5.25 -7.79
CA LEU A 118 -7.09 -5.39 -8.32
C LEU A 118 -7.84 -4.08 -8.19
N ARG A 119 -8.45 -3.62 -9.28
CA ARG A 119 -9.40 -2.52 -9.29
C ARG A 119 -10.79 -3.07 -9.15
N ALA A 120 -11.63 -2.38 -8.39
CA ALA A 120 -13.02 -2.75 -8.16
C ALA A 120 -13.89 -2.20 -9.30
N HIS A 121 -13.76 -2.76 -10.51
CA HIS A 121 -14.56 -2.32 -11.65
C HIS A 121 -16.02 -2.72 -11.48
N GLU A 122 -16.92 -1.77 -11.70
CA GLU A 122 -18.36 -1.98 -11.65
C GLU A 122 -18.94 -1.84 -13.06
N ASP A 123 -19.98 -2.63 -13.38
CA ASP A 123 -20.56 -2.73 -14.74
C ASP A 123 -21.12 -1.38 -15.25
N GLY A 124 -21.48 -0.44 -14.37
CA GLY A 124 -21.99 0.89 -14.72
C GLY A 124 -20.92 1.91 -15.06
N ASP A 125 -19.63 1.53 -14.98
CA ASP A 125 -18.47 2.40 -15.28
C ASP A 125 -18.37 3.66 -14.41
N ASP A 126 -19.03 3.73 -13.24
CA ASP A 126 -18.93 4.86 -12.32
C ASP A 126 -18.91 4.40 -10.84
N PHE A 127 -18.53 5.33 -9.96
CA PHE A 127 -18.53 5.10 -8.52
C PHE A 127 -19.94 5.07 -7.97
N ILE A 128 -20.26 4.10 -7.14
CA ILE A 128 -21.51 4.03 -6.40
C ILE A 128 -21.29 4.64 -5.02
N ILE A 129 -21.74 5.88 -4.83
CA ILE A 129 -21.56 6.61 -3.57
C ILE A 129 -22.91 7.16 -3.14
N GLY A 130 -23.43 6.70 -2.01
CA GLY A 130 -24.69 7.18 -1.49
C GLY A 130 -25.42 6.20 -0.60
N GLU A 131 -26.60 6.62 -0.12
CA GLU A 131 -27.50 5.74 0.62
C GLU A 131 -28.26 4.88 -0.39
N THR A 132 -27.89 3.62 -0.48
CA THR A 132 -28.49 2.65 -1.40
C THR A 132 -29.65 1.89 -0.76
N GLU A 133 -29.62 1.74 0.54
CA GLU A 133 -30.71 1.21 1.36
C GLU A 133 -30.85 2.06 2.62
N LYS A 134 -32.00 1.97 3.30
CA LYS A 134 -32.23 2.73 4.52
C LYS A 134 -31.12 2.49 5.55
N ASP A 135 -30.45 3.56 5.94
CA ASP A 135 -29.35 3.56 6.91
C ASP A 135 -28.08 2.80 6.44
N PHE A 136 -27.99 2.53 5.14
CA PHE A 136 -26.86 1.85 4.54
C PHE A 136 -26.25 2.70 3.42
N ILE A 137 -25.00 3.16 3.63
CA ILE A 137 -24.27 3.99 2.69
C ILE A 137 -23.18 3.15 2.03
N ASP A 138 -23.23 3.06 0.72
CA ASP A 138 -22.18 2.44 -0.09
C ASP A 138 -21.14 3.44 -0.56
N CYS A 139 -19.90 2.93 -0.63
CA CYS A 139 -18.80 3.50 -1.39
C CYS A 139 -18.18 2.36 -2.19
N ALA A 140 -18.80 1.99 -3.30
CA ALA A 140 -18.47 0.81 -4.10
C ALA A 140 -18.07 1.18 -5.52
N GLY A 141 -17.47 0.24 -6.26
CA GLY A 141 -17.01 0.46 -7.63
C GLY A 141 -15.90 1.51 -7.72
N ILE A 142 -15.19 1.79 -6.62
CA ILE A 142 -14.16 2.84 -6.60
C ILE A 142 -12.85 2.26 -7.15
N GLU A 143 -12.60 2.56 -8.41
CA GLU A 143 -11.35 2.27 -9.09
C GLU A 143 -10.53 3.57 -9.34
N SER A 144 -9.73 3.67 -10.37
CA SER A 144 -8.99 4.91 -10.68
C SER A 144 -9.97 6.00 -11.20
N PRO A 145 -9.93 7.23 -10.65
CA PRO A 145 -8.92 7.84 -9.76
C PRO A 145 -9.31 7.88 -8.26
N GLY A 146 -9.81 6.81 -7.69
CA GLY A 146 -10.38 6.75 -6.33
C GLY A 146 -9.50 7.35 -5.23
N LEU A 147 -8.18 7.12 -5.26
CA LEU A 147 -7.28 7.66 -4.23
C LEU A 147 -7.28 9.19 -4.19
N SER A 148 -7.23 9.85 -5.36
CA SER A 148 -7.30 11.31 -5.43
C SER A 148 -8.70 11.86 -5.19
N SER A 149 -9.74 11.07 -5.44
CA SER A 149 -11.14 11.42 -5.17
C SER A 149 -11.56 11.16 -3.71
N ALA A 150 -10.78 10.40 -2.95
CA ALA A 150 -11.15 9.96 -1.59
C ALA A 150 -11.52 11.12 -0.63
N PRO A 151 -10.86 12.29 -0.63
CA PRO A 151 -11.30 13.43 0.20
C PRO A 151 -12.69 13.91 -0.14
N ALA A 152 -13.00 14.10 -1.42
CA ALA A 152 -14.32 14.54 -1.88
C ALA A 152 -15.41 13.49 -1.60
N ILE A 153 -15.09 12.20 -1.76
CA ILE A 153 -15.99 11.11 -1.39
C ILE A 153 -16.29 11.15 0.12
N GLY A 154 -15.25 11.39 0.95
CA GLY A 154 -15.42 11.53 2.39
C GLY A 154 -16.32 12.69 2.79
N GLU A 155 -16.20 13.85 2.13
CA GLU A 155 -17.08 15.01 2.31
C GLU A 155 -18.53 14.69 1.90
N MET A 156 -18.72 14.05 0.75
CA MET A 156 -20.02 13.61 0.26
C MET A 156 -20.75 12.72 1.26
N VAL A 157 -20.05 11.72 1.79
CA VAL A 157 -20.60 10.80 2.80
C VAL A 157 -20.91 11.53 4.12
N ALA A 158 -20.03 12.43 4.55
CA ALA A 158 -20.26 13.23 5.75
C ALA A 158 -21.51 14.12 5.60
N ASP A 159 -21.74 14.70 4.42
CA ASP A 159 -22.91 15.51 4.15
C ASP A 159 -24.23 14.68 4.12
N ILE A 160 -24.21 13.46 3.60
CA ILE A 160 -25.33 12.53 3.68
C ILE A 160 -25.67 12.27 5.15
N LEU A 161 -24.67 11.97 5.98
CA LEU A 161 -24.85 11.72 7.40
C LEU A 161 -25.37 12.95 8.16
N LYS A 162 -24.85 14.15 7.86
CA LYS A 162 -25.30 15.41 8.49
C LYS A 162 -26.77 15.73 8.17
N LYS A 163 -27.21 15.46 6.94
CA LYS A 163 -28.61 15.65 6.54
C LYS A 163 -29.56 14.70 7.24
N LYS A 164 -29.09 13.52 7.58
CA LYS A 164 -29.89 12.44 8.15
C LYS A 164 -29.93 12.45 9.68
N TYR A 165 -28.82 12.85 10.31
CA TYR A 165 -28.64 12.80 11.75
C TYR A 165 -28.21 14.19 12.27
N ASP A 166 -28.72 14.56 13.45
CA ASP A 166 -28.27 15.77 14.18
C ASP A 166 -26.87 15.51 14.78
N LEU A 167 -25.86 15.55 13.92
CA LEU A 167 -24.48 15.34 14.31
C LEU A 167 -23.89 16.63 14.88
N LYS A 168 -23.43 16.58 16.13
CA LYS A 168 -22.72 17.68 16.77
C LYS A 168 -21.22 17.57 16.60
N GLU A 169 -20.56 18.70 16.39
CA GLU A 169 -19.10 18.75 16.34
C GLU A 169 -18.51 18.33 17.70
N LYS A 170 -17.38 17.61 17.66
CA LYS A 170 -16.64 17.27 18.87
C LYS A 170 -16.00 18.52 19.45
N VAL A 171 -16.24 18.80 20.71
CA VAL A 171 -15.69 19.97 21.43
C VAL A 171 -14.16 19.99 21.39
N ASN A 172 -13.51 18.81 21.48
CA ASN A 172 -12.05 18.65 21.46
C ASN A 172 -11.60 17.90 20.19
N PHE A 173 -12.03 18.36 19.01
CA PHE A 173 -11.62 17.74 17.76
C PHE A 173 -10.15 18.08 17.44
N VAL A 174 -9.33 17.04 17.31
CA VAL A 174 -7.94 17.15 16.87
C VAL A 174 -7.90 16.99 15.35
N SER A 175 -7.78 18.11 14.63
CA SER A 175 -7.79 18.17 13.16
C SER A 175 -6.47 17.72 12.53
N THR A 176 -5.37 17.71 13.29
CA THR A 176 -4.03 17.41 12.78
C THR A 176 -3.42 16.22 13.50
N ARG A 177 -2.54 15.52 12.81
CA ARG A 177 -1.75 14.41 13.36
C ARG A 177 -0.27 14.60 13.00
N LYS A 178 0.62 14.49 14.00
CA LYS A 178 2.06 14.51 13.75
C LYS A 178 2.47 13.33 12.85
N GLY A 179 3.18 13.62 11.78
CA GLY A 179 3.79 12.62 10.89
C GLY A 179 4.96 11.88 11.55
N ILE A 180 5.47 10.85 10.90
CA ILE A 180 6.78 10.28 11.19
C ILE A 180 7.81 11.30 10.71
N ALA A 181 8.84 11.55 11.51
CA ALA A 181 9.89 12.49 11.13
C ALA A 181 10.65 11.95 9.91
N ASP A 182 10.77 12.77 8.87
CA ASP A 182 11.58 12.44 7.68
C ASP A 182 12.95 13.10 7.83
N LEU A 183 13.94 12.33 8.25
CA LEU A 183 15.30 12.83 8.42
C LEU A 183 15.97 13.21 7.09
N ASN A 184 15.50 12.67 5.96
CA ASN A 184 16.05 13.00 4.66
C ASN A 184 15.68 14.42 4.20
N ALA A 185 14.56 14.94 4.71
CA ALA A 185 14.12 16.31 4.43
C ALA A 185 14.75 17.38 5.36
N MET A 186 15.47 16.94 6.42
CA MET A 186 16.11 17.84 7.40
C MET A 186 17.50 18.27 6.99
N SER A 187 17.92 19.47 7.39
CA SER A 187 19.33 19.89 7.35
C SER A 187 20.20 19.01 8.26
N LEU A 188 21.52 19.09 8.11
CA LEU A 188 22.43 18.30 8.94
C LEU A 188 22.33 18.67 10.43
N GLU A 189 22.18 19.96 10.72
CA GLU A 189 22.04 20.49 12.09
C GLU A 189 20.74 20.00 12.74
N GLU A 190 19.63 20.14 12.04
CA GLU A 190 18.30 19.67 12.50
C GLU A 190 18.31 18.16 12.75
N ARG A 191 18.91 17.38 11.82
CA ARG A 191 19.04 15.93 11.95
C ARG A 191 19.87 15.55 13.17
N ASN A 192 21.01 16.20 13.40
CA ASN A 192 21.87 15.94 14.54
C ASN A 192 21.16 16.29 15.87
N GLU A 193 20.38 17.36 15.89
CA GLU A 193 19.61 17.71 17.08
C GLU A 193 18.48 16.70 17.31
N TYR A 194 17.82 16.25 16.25
CA TYR A 194 16.77 15.24 16.37
C TYR A 194 17.32 13.92 16.91
N ILE A 195 18.49 13.48 16.42
CA ILE A 195 19.17 12.25 16.90
C ILE A 195 19.62 12.39 18.34
N ARG A 196 20.09 13.57 18.78
CA ARG A 196 20.43 13.80 20.21
C ARG A 196 19.24 13.63 21.13
N ARG A 197 18.03 14.02 20.69
CA ARG A 197 16.78 13.86 21.45
C ARG A 197 16.27 12.42 21.44
N ASN A 198 16.49 11.71 20.34
CA ASN A 198 16.10 10.31 20.17
C ASN A 198 17.17 9.54 19.38
N PRO A 199 18.11 8.89 20.08
CA PRO A 199 19.24 8.18 19.45
C PRO A 199 18.84 7.08 18.47
N ALA A 200 17.64 6.52 18.58
CA ALA A 200 17.15 5.50 17.64
C ALA A 200 17.08 6.02 16.19
N TYR A 201 16.92 7.34 16.00
CA TYR A 201 16.96 7.94 14.68
C TYR A 201 18.36 8.00 14.05
N GLY A 202 19.42 7.81 14.84
CA GLY A 202 20.80 7.70 14.35
C GLY A 202 21.17 6.31 13.82
N ASN A 203 20.36 5.29 14.10
CA ASN A 203 20.62 3.92 13.68
C ASN A 203 19.89 3.59 12.37
N ILE A 204 20.60 3.53 11.24
CA ILE A 204 20.02 3.25 9.93
C ILE A 204 19.81 1.75 9.75
N ILE A 205 18.56 1.34 9.61
CA ILE A 205 18.13 -0.05 9.41
C ILE A 205 18.01 -0.39 7.92
N CYS A 206 17.29 0.42 7.16
CA CYS A 206 17.17 0.25 5.71
C CYS A 206 18.10 1.22 4.98
N ARG A 207 19.24 0.71 4.50
CA ARG A 207 20.24 1.53 3.79
C ARG A 207 19.78 1.99 2.40
N CYS A 208 18.96 1.19 1.71
CA CYS A 208 18.47 1.54 0.37
C CYS A 208 17.52 2.74 0.37
N GLU A 209 16.70 2.87 1.43
CA GLU A 209 15.73 3.95 1.60
C GLU A 209 16.10 4.90 2.74
N MET A 210 17.28 4.70 3.37
CA MET A 210 17.79 5.51 4.49
C MET A 210 16.82 5.63 5.67
N VAL A 211 16.12 4.54 5.99
CA VAL A 211 15.14 4.50 7.09
C VAL A 211 15.82 4.08 8.40
N SER A 212 15.61 4.87 9.44
CA SER A 212 16.17 4.67 10.77
C SER A 212 15.31 3.75 11.65
N GLU A 213 15.91 3.26 12.73
CA GLU A 213 15.20 2.53 13.79
C GLU A 213 14.10 3.40 14.42
N GLY A 214 14.38 4.69 14.65
CA GLY A 214 13.40 5.63 15.21
C GLY A 214 12.13 5.75 14.37
N GLU A 215 12.26 5.84 13.03
CA GLU A 215 11.11 5.86 12.13
C GLU A 215 10.31 4.55 12.19
N ILE A 216 10.99 3.41 12.30
CA ILE A 216 10.33 2.11 12.43
C ILE A 216 9.57 2.02 13.76
N ILE A 217 10.18 2.45 14.87
CA ILE A 217 9.53 2.49 16.18
C ILE A 217 8.30 3.39 16.16
N ASP A 218 8.41 4.58 15.58
CA ASP A 218 7.28 5.49 15.43
C ASP A 218 6.15 4.88 14.59
N ALA A 219 6.50 4.16 13.53
CA ALA A 219 5.52 3.46 12.70
C ALA A 219 4.77 2.37 13.48
N ILE A 220 5.41 1.75 14.47
CA ILE A 220 4.83 0.69 15.31
C ILE A 220 3.96 1.30 16.43
N LYS A 221 4.45 2.36 17.09
CA LYS A 221 3.82 2.93 18.31
C LYS A 221 2.67 3.89 18.04
N ARG A 222 2.58 4.45 16.85
CA ARG A 222 1.50 5.41 16.53
C ARG A 222 0.12 4.75 16.52
N PRO A 223 -0.97 5.52 16.66
CA PRO A 223 -2.34 5.01 16.44
C PRO A 223 -2.46 4.29 15.11
N VAL A 224 -3.09 3.10 15.10
CA VAL A 224 -3.11 2.18 13.96
C VAL A 224 -1.67 1.83 13.51
N GLY A 225 -0.83 1.46 14.46
CA GLY A 225 0.58 1.16 14.24
C GLY A 225 0.82 -0.10 13.41
N ALA A 226 2.04 -0.20 12.87
CA ALA A 226 2.48 -1.37 12.13
C ALA A 226 2.53 -2.61 13.04
N ARG A 227 2.06 -3.76 12.52
CA ARG A 227 2.06 -5.06 13.22
C ARG A 227 2.75 -6.15 12.39
N SER A 228 3.30 -5.80 11.23
CA SER A 228 3.96 -6.72 10.30
C SER A 228 5.05 -6.00 9.52
N LEU A 229 5.89 -6.72 8.80
CA LEU A 229 6.93 -6.14 7.95
C LEU A 229 6.32 -5.22 6.87
N ASP A 230 5.27 -5.65 6.21
CA ASP A 230 4.57 -4.82 5.23
C ASP A 230 3.85 -3.62 5.88
N GLY A 231 3.43 -3.75 7.13
CA GLY A 231 2.92 -2.64 7.93
C GLY A 231 3.95 -1.54 8.14
N VAL A 232 5.20 -1.92 8.46
CA VAL A 232 6.35 -1.01 8.56
C VAL A 232 6.68 -0.43 7.18
N LYS A 233 6.81 -1.29 6.17
CA LYS A 233 7.14 -0.89 4.79
C LYS A 233 6.20 0.19 4.24
N ARG A 234 4.89 0.04 4.44
CA ARG A 234 3.88 1.00 3.97
C ARG A 234 3.93 2.35 4.68
N ARG A 235 4.52 2.43 5.86
CA ARG A 235 4.60 3.66 6.68
C ARG A 235 5.94 4.38 6.60
N THR A 236 7.01 3.64 6.34
CA THR A 236 8.39 4.16 6.35
C THR A 236 9.16 3.93 5.07
N ARG A 237 8.70 3.09 4.16
CA ARG A 237 9.40 2.58 2.98
C ARG A 237 10.54 1.59 3.27
N ALA A 238 10.80 1.22 4.53
CA ALA A 238 11.78 0.17 4.84
C ALA A 238 11.46 -1.12 4.06
N GLY A 239 12.42 -1.60 3.28
CA GLY A 239 12.25 -2.77 2.41
C GLY A 239 11.75 -2.50 0.99
N MET A 240 11.53 -1.23 0.59
CA MET A 240 11.10 -0.86 -0.78
C MET A 240 12.25 -0.60 -1.75
N GLY A 241 13.48 -0.52 -1.28
CA GLY A 241 14.62 -0.21 -2.12
C GLY A 241 15.12 -1.40 -2.93
N ARG A 242 16.24 -1.21 -3.63
CA ARG A 242 16.84 -2.16 -4.58
C ARG A 242 16.94 -3.60 -4.07
N CYS A 243 17.28 -3.81 -2.80
CA CYS A 243 17.43 -5.17 -2.25
C CYS A 243 16.10 -5.83 -1.86
N GLN A 244 14.96 -5.14 -1.99
CA GLN A 244 13.61 -5.65 -1.67
C GLN A 244 13.56 -6.37 -0.32
N ALA A 245 14.03 -5.66 0.73
CA ALA A 245 14.09 -6.13 2.12
C ALA A 245 15.14 -7.22 2.44
N GLY A 246 15.94 -7.64 1.47
CA GLY A 246 16.93 -8.72 1.66
C GLY A 246 17.91 -8.53 2.81
N PHE A 247 18.23 -7.27 3.17
CA PHE A 247 19.16 -6.96 4.27
C PHE A 247 18.48 -6.41 5.53
N CYS A 248 17.40 -5.65 5.39
CA CYS A 248 16.79 -4.98 6.55
C CYS A 248 15.71 -5.82 7.25
N SER A 249 15.18 -6.89 6.64
CA SER A 249 14.12 -7.72 7.23
C SER A 249 14.45 -8.25 8.61
N PRO A 250 15.61 -8.89 8.86
CA PRO A 250 15.91 -9.45 10.18
C PRO A 250 15.87 -8.37 11.26
N ARG A 251 16.53 -7.24 11.03
CA ARG A 251 16.54 -6.12 11.99
C ARG A 251 15.15 -5.50 12.20
N THR A 252 14.35 -5.39 11.14
CA THR A 252 12.97 -4.91 11.25
C THR A 252 12.10 -5.90 12.04
N MET A 253 12.32 -7.20 11.88
CA MET A 253 11.64 -8.24 12.67
C MET A 253 12.03 -8.16 14.16
N GLU A 254 13.30 -7.96 14.48
CA GLU A 254 13.77 -7.79 15.85
C GLU A 254 13.12 -6.57 16.51
N ILE A 255 13.04 -5.43 15.80
CA ILE A 255 12.39 -4.22 16.29
C ILE A 255 10.89 -4.48 16.49
N LEU A 256 10.20 -5.10 15.53
CA LEU A 256 8.79 -5.47 15.66
C LEU A 256 8.57 -6.39 16.87
N ALA A 257 9.40 -7.43 17.02
CA ALA A 257 9.30 -8.38 18.14
C ALA A 257 9.45 -7.67 19.48
N ARG A 258 10.45 -6.81 19.61
CA ARG A 258 10.71 -6.01 20.81
C ARG A 258 9.57 -5.05 21.16
N GLU A 259 9.14 -4.23 20.17
CA GLU A 259 8.15 -3.18 20.41
C GLU A 259 6.72 -3.72 20.57
N LEU A 260 6.44 -4.93 20.06
CA LEU A 260 5.16 -5.62 20.19
C LEU A 260 5.16 -6.67 21.30
N GLU A 261 6.29 -6.85 22.00
CA GLU A 261 6.47 -7.89 23.03
C GLU A 261 6.04 -9.28 22.53
N THR A 262 6.42 -9.60 21.30
CA THR A 262 5.99 -10.81 20.59
C THR A 262 7.21 -11.63 20.17
N PRO A 263 7.22 -12.96 20.34
CA PRO A 263 8.31 -13.79 19.85
C PRO A 263 8.58 -13.58 18.35
N ILE A 264 9.86 -13.51 17.98
CA ILE A 264 10.27 -13.19 16.58
C ILE A 264 9.67 -14.15 15.55
N GLY A 265 9.50 -15.43 15.90
CA GLY A 265 8.86 -16.44 15.03
C GLY A 265 7.38 -16.21 14.77
N LYS A 266 6.73 -15.29 15.53
CA LYS A 266 5.33 -14.90 15.31
C LYS A 266 5.19 -13.63 14.46
N ILE A 267 6.30 -12.98 14.13
CA ILE A 267 6.27 -11.81 13.25
C ILE A 267 5.93 -12.26 11.83
N THR A 268 4.95 -11.59 11.24
CA THR A 268 4.44 -11.91 9.92
C THR A 268 4.92 -10.93 8.85
N LYS A 269 4.90 -11.35 7.60
CA LYS A 269 5.15 -10.46 6.47
C LYS A 269 4.00 -9.45 6.30
N CYS A 270 2.75 -9.91 6.25
CA CYS A 270 1.59 -9.06 5.96
C CYS A 270 0.36 -9.33 6.85
N GLY A 271 0.49 -10.09 7.92
CA GLY A 271 -0.61 -10.55 8.79
C GLY A 271 -1.04 -11.98 8.48
N GLY A 272 -2.07 -12.48 9.18
CA GLY A 272 -2.52 -13.87 9.05
C GLY A 272 -1.38 -14.87 9.27
N ASP A 273 -1.31 -15.89 8.44
CA ASP A 273 -0.29 -16.96 8.50
C ASP A 273 0.97 -16.68 7.66
N SER A 274 1.20 -15.42 7.25
CA SER A 274 2.37 -15.05 6.45
C SER A 274 3.67 -14.97 7.28
N ARG A 275 3.99 -16.03 8.01
CA ARG A 275 5.22 -16.15 8.80
C ARG A 275 6.43 -16.22 7.88
N ILE A 276 7.57 -15.72 8.35
CA ILE A 276 8.85 -15.81 7.64
C ILE A 276 9.73 -16.89 8.27
N ILE A 277 9.62 -17.09 9.58
CA ILE A 277 10.35 -18.12 10.32
C ILE A 277 9.39 -19.29 10.54
N GLU A 278 9.69 -20.43 9.93
CA GLU A 278 8.93 -21.67 10.07
C GLU A 278 9.43 -22.55 11.21
N GLY A 279 10.71 -22.44 11.57
CA GLY A 279 11.31 -23.24 12.63
C GLY A 279 12.81 -22.99 12.78
N VAL A 280 13.47 -23.79 13.58
CA VAL A 280 14.92 -23.79 13.79
C VAL A 280 15.57 -24.95 13.06
N ASN A 281 16.75 -24.72 12.48
CA ASN A 281 17.44 -25.72 11.65
C ASN A 281 18.03 -26.90 12.44
N LYS A 282 18.12 -26.78 13.77
CA LYS A 282 18.72 -27.80 14.65
C LYS A 282 17.78 -28.06 15.81
N ASP A 283 16.94 -29.08 15.67
CA ASP A 283 15.97 -29.49 16.70
C ASP A 283 16.64 -29.99 17.99
N SER A 284 17.91 -30.47 17.91
CA SER A 284 18.67 -30.93 19.06
C SER A 284 18.97 -29.87 20.13
N PHE A 285 18.75 -28.58 19.87
CA PHE A 285 18.88 -27.51 20.86
C PHE A 285 17.61 -27.30 21.70
N GLN A 286 16.49 -27.93 21.38
CA GLN A 286 15.24 -27.78 22.12
C GLN A 286 15.09 -28.72 23.32
N GLU A 287 15.88 -29.81 23.38
CA GLU A 287 15.81 -30.81 24.48
C GLU A 287 16.56 -30.42 25.76
N GLY A 288 17.29 -29.33 25.78
CA GLY A 288 18.13 -28.87 26.90
C GLY A 288 17.46 -27.98 27.95
N ASN A 289 16.19 -27.57 27.76
CA ASN A 289 15.45 -26.73 28.71
C ASN A 289 14.11 -27.39 29.10
N LYS A 290 14.17 -28.50 29.79
CA LYS A 290 13.07 -28.98 30.63
C LYS A 290 13.44 -28.82 32.09
#